data_7cb45aaefdf05c2967d6fd66b8a9f4ca
#
_entry.id   7cb45aaefdf05c2967d6fd66b8a9f4ca
#
_cell.length_a   1.000
_cell.length_b   1.000
_cell.length_c   1.000
_cell.angle_alpha   90.00
_cell.angle_beta   90.00
_cell.angle_gamma   90.00
#
_symmetry.space_group_name_H-M   'P 1'
#
loop_
_entity.id
_entity.type
_entity.pdbx_description
1 polymer ?
#
loop_
_entity_poly.entity_id
_entity_poly.type
_entity_poly.pdbx_seq_one_letter_code
_entity_poly.pdbx_strand_id
1 'polypeptide(L)'
;FDVICVMRERTRFDEDLLRQLPTLKLLVTGGMRNAALDLKAAAALGIQVCGTDSYKHAAPELTWALIMAATRNLVVEANALRAGKWQQGLGGDLHGKTLGILGLGSIGQRVARFGQVFGMRVIAWSENLTAERAAEVDVTYVSKQELCAQADVLSVHLVLSERSRGMVDAQA
;
A
#
# COMPACT_ATOMS: atom_id res chain seq x y z
N PHE A 1 17.43 21.63 -17.74
CA PHE A 1 16.04 21.22 -17.99
C PHE A 1 15.09 22.23 -17.37
N ASP A 2 14.07 22.67 -18.14
CA ASP A 2 13.03 23.55 -17.64
C ASP A 2 11.90 22.81 -16.92
N VAL A 3 11.73 21.52 -17.24
CA VAL A 3 10.69 20.63 -16.66
C VAL A 3 11.29 19.28 -16.30
N ILE A 4 10.97 18.78 -15.11
CA ILE A 4 11.33 17.43 -14.69
C ILE A 4 10.05 16.70 -14.22
N CYS A 5 9.84 15.48 -14.75
CA CYS A 5 8.81 14.57 -14.29
C CYS A 5 9.43 13.54 -13.35
N VAL A 6 8.91 13.45 -12.13
CA VAL A 6 9.43 12.55 -11.09
C VAL A 6 8.45 11.43 -10.76
N MET A 7 8.99 10.23 -10.58
CA MET A 7 8.20 9.06 -10.23
C MET A 7 8.30 8.79 -8.74
N ARG A 8 7.30 9.25 -7.98
CA ARG A 8 7.17 9.00 -6.54
C ARG A 8 8.45 9.38 -5.76
N GLU A 9 8.72 8.73 -4.64
CA GLU A 9 9.81 9.02 -3.72
C GLU A 9 11.16 8.38 -4.12
N ARG A 10 11.44 8.21 -5.42
CA ARG A 10 12.70 7.60 -5.90
C ARG A 10 13.92 8.49 -5.78
N THR A 11 13.73 9.79 -5.98
CA THR A 11 14.79 10.80 -5.89
C THR A 11 14.34 11.89 -4.93
N ARG A 12 15.19 12.22 -3.97
CA ARG A 12 14.95 13.33 -3.06
C ARG A 12 15.31 14.63 -3.74
N PHE A 13 14.34 15.54 -3.86
CA PHE A 13 14.50 16.91 -4.35
C PHE A 13 14.47 17.86 -3.15
N ASP A 14 15.59 17.88 -2.41
CA ASP A 14 15.82 18.83 -1.33
C ASP A 14 16.34 20.17 -1.86
N GLU A 15 16.52 21.14 -0.96
CA GLU A 15 16.99 22.49 -1.31
C GLU A 15 18.34 22.46 -2.04
N ASP A 16 19.27 21.58 -1.62
CA ASP A 16 20.61 21.50 -2.20
C ASP A 16 20.57 21.03 -3.66
N LEU A 17 19.74 20.02 -3.98
CA LEU A 17 19.55 19.59 -5.35
C LEU A 17 18.82 20.64 -6.19
N LEU A 18 17.77 21.24 -5.65
CA LEU A 18 16.98 22.24 -6.38
C LEU A 18 17.82 23.48 -6.74
N ARG A 19 18.73 23.92 -5.89
CA ARG A 19 19.66 25.02 -6.17
C ARG A 19 20.65 24.72 -7.31
N GLN A 20 20.93 23.44 -7.58
CA GLN A 20 21.78 23.02 -8.70
C GLN A 20 21.05 22.99 -10.05
N LEU A 21 19.76 23.31 -10.07
CA LEU A 21 18.89 23.27 -11.26
C LEU A 21 18.35 24.68 -11.59
N PRO A 22 19.21 25.64 -11.97
CA PRO A 22 18.83 27.05 -12.06
C PRO A 22 17.82 27.36 -13.18
N THR A 23 17.67 26.46 -14.15
CA THR A 23 16.70 26.62 -15.26
C THR A 23 15.37 25.91 -15.01
N LEU A 24 15.27 25.14 -13.90
CA LEU A 24 14.07 24.37 -13.60
C LEU A 24 12.90 25.31 -13.22
N LYS A 25 11.77 25.15 -13.93
CA LYS A 25 10.54 25.94 -13.71
C LYS A 25 9.39 25.10 -13.20
N LEU A 26 9.38 23.80 -13.55
CA LEU A 26 8.26 22.91 -13.24
C LEU A 26 8.75 21.51 -12.83
N LEU A 27 8.25 21.05 -11.68
CA LEU A 27 8.33 19.66 -11.21
C LEU A 27 6.95 19.02 -11.29
N VAL A 28 6.83 17.93 -12.03
CA VAL A 28 5.59 17.13 -12.09
C VAL A 28 5.83 15.80 -11.40
N THR A 29 5.01 15.47 -10.39
CA THR A 29 5.10 14.17 -9.68
C THR A 29 3.90 13.28 -9.97
N GLY A 30 4.15 11.99 -10.13
CA GLY A 30 3.10 10.98 -10.20
C GLY A 30 2.38 10.85 -8.86
N GLY A 31 1.10 11.25 -8.81
CA GLY A 31 0.29 11.33 -7.60
C GLY A 31 0.34 12.72 -6.93
N MET A 32 -0.67 13.01 -6.12
CA MET A 32 -0.88 14.33 -5.49
C MET A 32 0.05 14.59 -4.29
N ARG A 33 0.81 13.61 -3.83
CA ARG A 33 1.73 13.73 -2.69
C ARG A 33 3.03 13.00 -2.99
N ASN A 34 4.15 13.66 -2.69
CA ASN A 34 5.48 13.07 -2.78
C ASN A 34 6.35 13.65 -1.64
N ALA A 35 6.67 12.80 -0.66
CA ALA A 35 7.44 13.20 0.52
C ALA A 35 8.92 13.50 0.20
N ALA A 36 9.40 13.15 -0.99
CA ALA A 36 10.77 13.41 -1.42
C ALA A 36 10.96 14.81 -2.04
N LEU A 37 9.89 15.62 -2.15
CA LEU A 37 9.95 16.99 -2.69
C LEU A 37 9.92 18.01 -1.57
N ASP A 38 10.92 18.87 -1.49
CA ASP A 38 10.89 20.05 -0.62
C ASP A 38 10.08 21.16 -1.28
N LEU A 39 8.77 21.19 -0.97
CA LEU A 39 7.83 22.17 -1.53
C LEU A 39 8.16 23.60 -1.10
N LYS A 40 8.78 23.79 0.08
CA LYS A 40 9.15 25.13 0.57
C LYS A 40 10.35 25.66 -0.21
N ALA A 41 11.38 24.85 -0.39
CA ALA A 41 12.54 25.19 -1.19
C ALA A 41 12.16 25.42 -2.67
N ALA A 42 11.33 24.57 -3.24
CA ALA A 42 10.84 24.75 -4.61
C ALA A 42 10.12 26.09 -4.79
N ALA A 43 9.19 26.41 -3.89
CA ALA A 43 8.49 27.71 -3.91
C ALA A 43 9.43 28.92 -3.76
N ALA A 44 10.42 28.83 -2.87
CA ALA A 44 11.42 29.90 -2.67
C ALA A 44 12.30 30.12 -3.90
N LEU A 45 12.52 29.08 -4.71
CA LEU A 45 13.29 29.12 -5.96
C LEU A 45 12.42 29.41 -7.20
N GLY A 46 11.11 29.68 -7.02
CA GLY A 46 10.19 29.97 -8.11
C GLY A 46 9.82 28.73 -8.96
N ILE A 47 10.08 27.53 -8.46
CA ILE A 47 9.78 26.27 -9.14
C ILE A 47 8.34 25.86 -8.82
N GLN A 48 7.50 25.73 -9.85
CA GLN A 48 6.15 25.23 -9.69
C GLN A 48 6.15 23.71 -9.50
N VAL A 49 5.37 23.21 -8.54
CA VAL A 49 5.22 21.76 -8.30
C VAL A 49 3.78 21.35 -8.54
N CYS A 50 3.58 20.38 -9.43
CA CYS A 50 2.27 19.82 -9.77
C CYS A 50 2.25 18.32 -9.53
N GLY A 51 1.15 17.83 -8.93
CA GLY A 51 0.84 16.41 -8.85
C GLY A 51 -0.12 16.00 -9.96
N THR A 52 -0.05 14.75 -10.39
CA THR A 52 -1.05 14.15 -11.29
C THR A 52 -2.04 13.32 -10.51
N ASP A 53 -3.22 13.08 -11.06
CA ASP A 53 -4.09 12.04 -10.53
C ASP A 53 -3.45 10.66 -10.74
N SER A 54 -3.77 9.73 -9.87
CA SER A 54 -3.19 8.39 -9.89
C SER A 54 -4.26 7.33 -10.17
N TYR A 55 -3.89 6.34 -11.00
CA TYR A 55 -4.71 5.15 -11.23
C TYR A 55 -4.81 4.34 -9.93
N LYS A 56 -6.02 4.30 -9.35
CA LYS A 56 -6.25 3.77 -8.00
C LYS A 56 -6.50 2.25 -7.94
N HIS A 57 -6.43 1.54 -9.06
CA HIS A 57 -6.78 0.12 -9.12
C HIS A 57 -5.56 -0.81 -9.07
N ALA A 58 -4.42 -0.40 -9.65
CA ALA A 58 -3.26 -1.27 -9.76
C ALA A 58 -2.74 -1.83 -8.42
N ALA A 59 -2.69 -1.00 -7.36
CA ALA A 59 -2.20 -1.45 -6.06
C ALA A 59 -3.16 -2.46 -5.39
N PRO A 60 -4.49 -2.24 -5.33
CA PRO A 60 -5.41 -3.26 -4.83
C PRO A 60 -5.37 -4.56 -5.63
N GLU A 61 -5.31 -4.49 -6.96
CA GLU A 61 -5.24 -5.67 -7.84
C GLU A 61 -3.96 -6.48 -7.58
N LEU A 62 -2.80 -5.82 -7.52
CA LEU A 62 -1.54 -6.49 -7.18
C LEU A 62 -1.57 -7.09 -5.77
N THR A 63 -2.13 -6.38 -4.79
CA THR A 63 -2.31 -6.90 -3.43
C THR A 63 -3.09 -8.21 -3.46
N TRP A 64 -4.21 -8.23 -4.20
CA TRP A 64 -5.05 -9.42 -4.29
C TRP A 64 -4.35 -10.56 -5.02
N ALA A 65 -3.64 -10.27 -6.10
CA ALA A 65 -2.83 -11.26 -6.80
C ALA A 65 -1.77 -11.91 -5.89
N LEU A 66 -1.11 -11.10 -5.04
CA LEU A 66 -0.13 -11.60 -4.07
C LEU A 66 -0.78 -12.47 -2.98
N ILE A 67 -1.93 -12.05 -2.45
CA ILE A 67 -2.68 -12.86 -1.47
C ILE A 67 -3.05 -14.22 -2.06
N MET A 68 -3.60 -14.24 -3.28
CA MET A 68 -3.94 -15.48 -3.99
C MET A 68 -2.70 -16.34 -4.26
N ALA A 69 -1.61 -15.72 -4.72
CA ALA A 69 -0.37 -16.44 -5.01
C ALA A 69 0.23 -17.08 -3.77
N ALA A 70 0.23 -16.38 -2.64
CA ALA A 70 0.72 -16.88 -1.37
C ALA A 70 -0.18 -18.02 -0.83
N THR A 71 -1.49 -17.80 -0.80
CA THR A 71 -2.45 -18.78 -0.27
C THR A 71 -2.48 -20.06 -1.08
N ARG A 72 -2.32 -19.97 -2.40
CA ARG A 72 -2.35 -21.13 -3.32
C ARG A 72 -0.97 -21.69 -3.64
N ASN A 73 0.11 -21.24 -2.99
CA ASN A 73 1.50 -21.67 -3.22
C ASN A 73 1.95 -21.55 -4.69
N LEU A 74 1.41 -20.58 -5.46
CA LEU A 74 1.59 -20.54 -6.93
C LEU A 74 3.07 -20.50 -7.34
N VAL A 75 3.92 -19.78 -6.62
CA VAL A 75 5.36 -19.69 -6.93
C VAL A 75 6.05 -21.03 -6.70
N VAL A 76 5.73 -21.71 -5.59
CA VAL A 76 6.30 -23.01 -5.24
C VAL A 76 5.92 -24.06 -6.30
N GLU A 77 4.63 -24.13 -6.62
CA GLU A 77 4.10 -25.07 -7.60
C GLU A 77 4.63 -24.82 -9.01
N ALA A 78 4.66 -23.54 -9.45
CA ALA A 78 5.21 -23.20 -10.76
C ALA A 78 6.70 -23.56 -10.89
N ASN A 79 7.50 -23.33 -9.84
CA ASN A 79 8.92 -23.70 -9.84
C ASN A 79 9.12 -25.23 -9.80
N ALA A 80 8.30 -25.95 -9.05
CA ALA A 80 8.32 -27.40 -9.02
C ALA A 80 8.05 -28.00 -10.42
N LEU A 81 7.02 -27.52 -11.11
CA LEU A 81 6.70 -27.95 -12.47
C LEU A 81 7.84 -27.64 -13.46
N ARG A 82 8.43 -26.44 -13.41
CA ARG A 82 9.59 -26.11 -14.26
C ARG A 82 10.80 -26.99 -13.99
N ALA A 83 10.94 -27.50 -12.76
CA ALA A 83 12.00 -28.44 -12.38
C ALA A 83 11.64 -29.91 -12.68
N GLY A 84 10.59 -30.18 -13.43
CA GLY A 84 10.13 -31.52 -13.77
C GLY A 84 9.50 -32.29 -12.60
N LYS A 85 9.15 -31.59 -11.51
CA LYS A 85 8.46 -32.17 -10.35
C LYS A 85 6.95 -32.06 -10.51
N TRP A 86 6.21 -32.83 -9.75
CA TRP A 86 4.76 -32.71 -9.64
C TRP A 86 4.39 -31.85 -8.43
N GLN A 87 3.10 -31.69 -8.17
CA GLN A 87 2.49 -30.93 -7.09
C GLN A 87 3.20 -31.14 -5.74
N GLN A 88 3.50 -30.04 -5.03
CA GLN A 88 4.18 -30.05 -3.74
C GLN A 88 3.21 -29.85 -2.56
N GLY A 89 2.02 -29.29 -2.82
CA GLY A 89 1.01 -29.05 -1.79
C GLY A 89 -0.35 -28.68 -2.37
N LEU A 90 -1.35 -28.53 -1.51
CA LEU A 90 -2.71 -28.17 -1.94
C LEU A 90 -3.00 -26.66 -1.87
N GLY A 91 -2.17 -25.90 -1.15
CA GLY A 91 -2.51 -24.52 -0.82
C GLY A 91 -3.72 -24.44 0.13
N GLY A 92 -4.09 -23.22 0.49
CA GLY A 92 -5.23 -22.92 1.35
C GLY A 92 -6.39 -22.26 0.62
N ASP A 93 -7.55 -22.22 1.25
CA ASP A 93 -8.71 -21.44 0.82
C ASP A 93 -8.79 -20.12 1.60
N LEU A 94 -9.39 -19.10 0.99
CA LEU A 94 -9.65 -17.81 1.64
C LEU A 94 -11.03 -17.74 2.30
N HIS A 95 -11.98 -18.52 1.79
CA HIS A 95 -13.35 -18.54 2.33
C HIS A 95 -13.35 -18.90 3.82
N GLY A 96 -14.07 -18.11 4.62
CA GLY A 96 -14.13 -18.29 6.08
C GLY A 96 -12.90 -17.83 6.86
N LYS A 97 -11.83 -17.41 6.18
CA LYS A 97 -10.62 -16.85 6.80
C LYS A 97 -10.79 -15.37 7.15
N THR A 98 -9.92 -14.87 7.98
CA THR A 98 -9.91 -13.47 8.41
C THR A 98 -8.87 -12.68 7.64
N LEU A 99 -9.34 -11.64 6.93
CA LEU A 99 -8.48 -10.62 6.31
C LEU A 99 -8.33 -9.43 7.25
N GLY A 100 -7.13 -9.21 7.74
CA GLY A 100 -6.75 -8.02 8.51
C GLY A 100 -6.25 -6.91 7.59
N ILE A 101 -6.83 -5.71 7.72
CA ILE A 101 -6.43 -4.51 6.97
C ILE A 101 -5.80 -3.51 7.93
N LEU A 102 -4.49 -3.32 7.82
CA LEU A 102 -3.77 -2.27 8.52
C LEU A 102 -3.75 -1.00 7.66
N GLY A 103 -4.70 -0.10 7.90
CA GLY A 103 -4.91 1.10 7.09
C GLY A 103 -6.11 1.02 6.15
N LEU A 104 -7.31 1.36 6.63
CA LEU A 104 -8.57 1.32 5.87
C LEU A 104 -8.78 2.63 5.06
N GLY A 105 -7.77 3.03 4.28
CA GLY A 105 -7.85 4.13 3.32
C GLY A 105 -8.40 3.68 1.96
N SER A 106 -8.20 4.48 0.92
CA SER A 106 -8.73 4.19 -0.45
C SER A 106 -8.30 2.82 -1.01
N ILE A 107 -7.05 2.39 -0.76
CA ILE A 107 -6.56 1.08 -1.18
C ILE A 107 -7.13 -0.01 -0.27
N GLY A 108 -7.01 0.16 1.05
CA GLY A 108 -7.48 -0.81 2.03
C GLY A 108 -8.96 -1.16 1.89
N GLN A 109 -9.82 -0.16 1.65
CA GLN A 109 -11.26 -0.39 1.39
C GLN A 109 -11.52 -1.23 0.14
N ARG A 110 -10.72 -1.07 -0.93
CA ARG A 110 -10.86 -1.90 -2.14
C ARG A 110 -10.44 -3.33 -1.89
N VAL A 111 -9.33 -3.53 -1.17
CA VAL A 111 -8.85 -4.86 -0.78
C VAL A 111 -9.84 -5.53 0.17
N ALA A 112 -10.44 -4.77 1.10
CA ALA A 112 -11.52 -5.26 1.97
C ALA A 112 -12.70 -5.82 1.16
N ARG A 113 -13.16 -5.09 0.14
CA ARG A 113 -14.25 -5.55 -0.76
C ARG A 113 -13.88 -6.83 -1.51
N PHE A 114 -12.63 -7.00 -1.94
CA PHE A 114 -12.19 -8.26 -2.54
C PHE A 114 -12.28 -9.42 -1.53
N GLY A 115 -11.82 -9.20 -0.29
CA GLY A 115 -11.95 -10.18 0.78
C GLY A 115 -13.40 -10.58 1.05
N GLN A 116 -14.31 -9.61 1.11
CA GLN A 116 -15.75 -9.86 1.28
C GLN A 116 -16.33 -10.73 0.16
N VAL A 117 -15.99 -10.44 -1.11
CA VAL A 117 -16.42 -11.25 -2.26
C VAL A 117 -15.90 -12.69 -2.19
N PHE A 118 -14.72 -12.89 -1.61
CA PHE A 118 -14.14 -14.23 -1.37
C PHE A 118 -14.66 -14.91 -0.10
N GLY A 119 -15.64 -14.30 0.58
CA GLY A 119 -16.26 -14.87 1.78
C GLY A 119 -15.36 -14.82 3.02
N MET A 120 -14.41 -13.89 3.07
CA MET A 120 -13.58 -13.67 4.25
C MET A 120 -14.29 -12.77 5.24
N ARG A 121 -14.01 -12.97 6.54
CA ARG A 121 -14.30 -11.97 7.56
C ARG A 121 -13.24 -10.86 7.47
N VAL A 122 -13.66 -9.60 7.32
CA VAL A 122 -12.73 -8.48 7.20
C VAL A 122 -12.72 -7.66 8.48
N ILE A 123 -11.53 -7.50 9.06
CA ILE A 123 -11.26 -6.67 10.25
C ILE A 123 -10.23 -5.61 9.89
N ALA A 124 -10.29 -4.45 10.54
CA ALA A 124 -9.33 -3.38 10.24
C ALA A 124 -8.95 -2.57 11.48
N TRP A 125 -7.75 -2.01 11.40
CA TRP A 125 -7.26 -0.98 12.30
C TRP A 125 -6.47 0.08 11.54
N SER A 126 -6.60 1.32 11.96
CA SER A 126 -5.66 2.41 11.68
C SER A 126 -5.82 3.50 12.72
N GLU A 127 -4.81 4.34 12.90
CA GLU A 127 -4.71 5.35 13.95
C GLU A 127 -5.97 6.23 14.11
N ASN A 128 -6.58 6.62 13.00
CA ASN A 128 -7.74 7.51 12.97
C ASN A 128 -9.03 6.79 12.49
N LEU A 129 -9.06 5.47 12.50
CA LEU A 129 -10.24 4.71 12.13
C LEU A 129 -11.18 4.62 13.34
N THR A 130 -12.46 4.86 13.08
CA THR A 130 -13.51 4.62 14.07
C THR A 130 -14.36 3.42 13.67
N ALA A 131 -15.12 2.86 14.63
CA ALA A 131 -16.01 1.73 14.38
C ALA A 131 -17.10 2.09 13.36
N GLU A 132 -17.63 3.31 13.42
CA GLU A 132 -18.66 3.81 12.50
C GLU A 132 -18.14 3.86 11.07
N ARG A 133 -16.94 4.42 10.87
CA ARG A 133 -16.30 4.50 9.54
C ARG A 133 -15.93 3.12 8.97
N ALA A 134 -15.56 2.17 9.82
CA ALA A 134 -15.34 0.80 9.37
C ALA A 134 -16.64 0.13 8.94
N ALA A 135 -17.72 0.34 9.70
CA ALA A 135 -19.04 -0.21 9.40
C ALA A 135 -19.63 0.32 8.08
N GLU A 136 -19.32 1.55 7.66
CA GLU A 136 -19.74 2.11 6.36
C GLU A 136 -19.31 1.25 5.14
N VAL A 137 -18.27 0.43 5.31
CA VAL A 137 -17.73 -0.46 4.27
C VAL A 137 -17.79 -1.94 4.66
N ASP A 138 -18.66 -2.26 5.62
CA ASP A 138 -18.88 -3.62 6.14
C ASP A 138 -17.59 -4.29 6.63
N VAL A 139 -16.80 -3.54 7.40
CA VAL A 139 -15.55 -3.99 8.03
C VAL A 139 -15.65 -3.84 9.53
N THR A 140 -15.21 -4.84 10.28
CA THR A 140 -15.18 -4.77 11.73
C THR A 140 -13.94 -4.01 12.22
N TYR A 141 -14.14 -2.93 12.98
CA TYR A 141 -13.07 -2.26 13.69
C TYR A 141 -12.58 -3.11 14.85
N VAL A 142 -11.27 -3.24 15.00
CA VAL A 142 -10.61 -3.94 16.12
C VAL A 142 -9.40 -3.12 16.59
N SER A 143 -8.83 -3.46 17.74
CA SER A 143 -7.54 -2.91 18.15
C SER A 143 -6.40 -3.45 17.28
N LYS A 144 -5.24 -2.78 17.28
CA LYS A 144 -4.05 -3.25 16.57
C LYS A 144 -3.64 -4.66 17.01
N GLN A 145 -3.68 -4.92 18.31
CA GLN A 145 -3.32 -6.21 18.88
C GLN A 145 -4.30 -7.31 18.43
N GLU A 146 -5.59 -7.03 18.44
CA GLU A 146 -6.61 -7.97 17.94
C GLU A 146 -6.48 -8.21 16.44
N LEU A 147 -6.12 -7.16 15.66
CA LEU A 147 -5.87 -7.30 14.23
C LEU A 147 -4.77 -8.33 13.95
N CYS A 148 -3.63 -8.21 14.63
CA CYS A 148 -2.50 -9.12 14.47
C CYS A 148 -2.81 -10.53 14.97
N ALA A 149 -3.56 -10.65 16.08
CA ALA A 149 -3.90 -11.94 16.66
C ALA A 149 -4.95 -12.73 15.87
N GLN A 150 -5.86 -12.05 15.15
CA GLN A 150 -7.00 -12.70 14.51
C GLN A 150 -6.85 -12.84 12.98
N ALA A 151 -5.92 -12.13 12.36
CA ALA A 151 -5.77 -12.15 10.91
C ALA A 151 -5.08 -13.44 10.43
N ASP A 152 -5.72 -14.21 9.56
CA ASP A 152 -5.06 -15.27 8.78
C ASP A 152 -4.21 -14.65 7.66
N VAL A 153 -4.64 -13.51 7.12
CA VAL A 153 -3.91 -12.72 6.12
C VAL A 153 -3.90 -11.27 6.59
N LEU A 154 -2.73 -10.66 6.76
CA LEU A 154 -2.58 -9.25 7.11
C LEU A 154 -2.09 -8.47 5.88
N SER A 155 -2.85 -7.43 5.50
CA SER A 155 -2.50 -6.54 4.40
C SER A 155 -2.28 -5.10 4.89
N VAL A 156 -1.09 -4.55 4.59
CA VAL A 156 -0.65 -3.24 5.10
C VAL A 156 -0.81 -2.17 4.03
N HIS A 157 -1.60 -1.13 4.32
CA HIS A 157 -1.93 -0.03 3.42
C HIS A 157 -1.73 1.34 4.08
N LEU A 158 -0.73 1.44 4.92
CA LEU A 158 -0.35 2.70 5.57
C LEU A 158 0.63 3.49 4.70
N VAL A 159 0.54 4.80 4.76
CA VAL A 159 1.60 5.67 4.24
C VAL A 159 2.80 5.59 5.18
N LEU A 160 4.00 5.35 4.64
CA LEU A 160 5.22 5.37 5.44
C LEU A 160 5.49 6.77 5.98
N SER A 161 5.58 6.87 7.29
CA SER A 161 5.86 8.10 8.04
C SER A 161 6.56 7.75 9.34
N GLU A 162 7.05 8.72 10.08
CA GLU A 162 7.63 8.47 11.40
C GLU A 162 6.67 7.72 12.35
N ARG A 163 5.36 8.00 12.25
CA ARG A 163 4.33 7.32 13.05
C ARG A 163 4.05 5.88 12.65
N SER A 164 4.26 5.55 11.38
CA SER A 164 4.00 4.19 10.84
C SER A 164 5.26 3.32 10.73
N ARG A 165 6.43 3.92 10.94
CA ARG A 165 7.70 3.20 10.94
C ARG A 165 7.76 2.18 12.07
N GLY A 166 8.08 0.92 11.76
CA GLY A 166 8.16 -0.17 12.74
C GLY A 166 6.82 -0.57 13.36
N MET A 167 5.68 -0.18 12.76
CA MET A 167 4.36 -0.48 13.31
C MET A 167 4.01 -1.98 13.26
N VAL A 168 4.58 -2.70 12.31
CA VAL A 168 4.56 -4.17 12.27
C VAL A 168 6.00 -4.63 12.52
N ASP A 169 6.24 -5.23 13.66
CA ASP A 169 7.53 -5.75 14.11
C ASP A 169 7.41 -7.22 14.55
N ALA A 170 8.44 -7.75 15.17
CA ALA A 170 8.47 -9.15 15.61
C ALA A 170 7.52 -9.46 16.79
N GLN A 171 6.89 -8.44 17.37
CA GLN A 171 5.94 -8.56 18.47
C GLN A 171 4.48 -8.34 18.02
N ALA A 172 4.29 -7.98 16.75
CA ALA A 172 2.98 -7.72 16.17
C ALA A 172 2.22 -9.00 15.82
#